data_7cd2fbcce83aa05c4d71e2a6b7ec2c6a
#
_entry.id   7cd2fbcce83aa05c4d71e2a6b7ec2c6a
#
_cell.length_a   1.000
_cell.length_b   1.000
_cell.length_c   1.000
_cell.angle_alpha   90.00
_cell.angle_beta   90.00
_cell.angle_gamma   90.00
#
_symmetry.space_group_name_H-M   'P 1'
#
loop_
_entity.id
_entity.type
_entity.pdbx_description
1 polymer ?
#
loop_
_entity_poly.entity_id
_entity_poly.type
_entity_poly.pdbx_seq_one_letter_code
_entity_poly.pdbx_strand_id
1 'polypeptide(L)'
;MNEIYSIGHSNHEIDAFIALLHQHDITALCDVRSRPYSRYAQQYSSEPLKNALAAADIAYIFLGKELGARSENPACYKHGRVQYSRLAKEPMFLEGIDRIIKGMKRYRISLMCSEKDPIDCHRALLVSRQLFETGIQISHILADSSLESHEDLESRLLAVCKFPEGDMFNSRKDFVAEAYVLQGERVAYQDDAMSREETFPVP
;
A
#
# COMPACT_ATOMS: atom_id res chain seq x y z
N MET A 1 18.83 -8.04 -6.13
CA MET A 1 17.43 -8.51 -6.05
C MET A 1 16.56 -7.39 -6.55
N ASN A 2 15.64 -7.67 -7.49
CA ASN A 2 14.73 -6.65 -8.04
C ASN A 2 13.27 -6.97 -7.68
N GLU A 3 13.04 -7.39 -6.43
CA GLU A 3 11.75 -7.83 -5.93
C GLU A 3 11.46 -7.23 -4.56
N ILE A 4 10.23 -6.78 -4.36
CA ILE A 4 9.66 -6.29 -3.10
C ILE A 4 8.41 -7.10 -2.77
N TYR A 5 8.21 -7.35 -1.49
CA TYR A 5 7.01 -7.99 -0.97
C TYR A 5 6.03 -6.97 -0.39
N SER A 6 4.78 -7.35 -0.26
CA SER A 6 3.82 -6.62 0.55
C SER A 6 2.98 -7.58 1.38
N ILE A 7 2.56 -7.16 2.57
CA ILE A 7 1.76 -7.95 3.49
C ILE A 7 0.71 -7.09 4.20
N GLY A 8 -0.45 -7.63 4.48
CA GLY A 8 -1.43 -7.05 5.37
C GLY A 8 -1.37 -7.70 6.73
N HIS A 9 -1.20 -6.92 7.82
CA HIS A 9 -1.18 -7.54 9.14
C HIS A 9 -2.56 -8.09 9.56
N SER A 10 -3.67 -7.53 9.02
CA SER A 10 -5.02 -7.99 9.30
C SER A 10 -5.26 -8.18 10.82
N ASN A 11 -5.74 -9.34 11.21
CA ASN A 11 -5.94 -9.77 12.59
C ASN A 11 -5.06 -10.97 12.98
N HIS A 12 -3.93 -11.15 12.30
CA HIS A 12 -2.98 -12.22 12.68
C HIS A 12 -2.46 -12.00 14.11
N GLU A 13 -2.25 -13.11 14.82
CA GLU A 13 -1.41 -13.06 16.00
C GLU A 13 0.02 -12.71 15.59
N ILE A 14 0.76 -12.03 16.46
CA ILE A 14 2.08 -11.47 16.10
C ILE A 14 3.08 -12.56 15.67
N ASP A 15 3.07 -13.71 16.34
CA ASP A 15 3.97 -14.83 16.02
C ASP A 15 3.65 -15.43 14.64
N ALA A 16 2.35 -15.55 14.28
CA ALA A 16 1.93 -16.00 12.96
C ALA A 16 2.33 -15.01 11.87
N PHE A 17 2.22 -13.71 12.14
CA PHE A 17 2.66 -12.67 11.22
C PHE A 17 4.17 -12.70 10.98
N ILE A 18 4.97 -12.86 12.05
CA ILE A 18 6.42 -12.99 11.95
C ILE A 18 6.80 -14.27 11.18
N ALA A 19 6.09 -15.38 11.42
CA ALA A 19 6.31 -16.62 10.67
C ALA A 19 6.09 -16.44 9.16
N LEU A 20 5.05 -15.68 8.76
CA LEU A 20 4.84 -15.33 7.33
C LEU A 20 6.00 -14.52 6.75
N LEU A 21 6.56 -13.57 7.52
CA LEU A 21 7.73 -12.79 7.07
C LEU A 21 8.96 -13.69 6.92
N HIS A 22 9.23 -14.57 7.87
CA HIS A 22 10.36 -15.50 7.80
C HIS A 22 10.23 -16.52 6.66
N GLN A 23 9.01 -17.00 6.37
CA GLN A 23 8.78 -17.94 5.27
C GLN A 23 9.21 -17.38 3.92
N HIS A 24 9.20 -16.04 3.79
CA HIS A 24 9.61 -15.34 2.58
C HIS A 24 10.96 -14.61 2.73
N ASP A 25 11.75 -14.98 3.75
CA ASP A 25 13.09 -14.40 4.02
C ASP A 25 13.09 -12.88 4.14
N ILE A 26 12.01 -12.27 4.66
CA ILE A 26 11.92 -10.82 4.84
C ILE A 26 12.86 -10.38 5.96
N THR A 27 13.73 -9.43 5.65
CA THR A 27 14.70 -8.87 6.61
C THR A 27 14.40 -7.43 7.02
N ALA A 28 13.44 -6.76 6.33
CA ALA A 28 12.97 -5.45 6.72
C ALA A 28 11.48 -5.28 6.42
N LEU A 29 10.74 -4.73 7.38
CA LEU A 29 9.33 -4.39 7.26
C LEU A 29 9.19 -2.86 7.17
N CYS A 30 8.67 -2.38 6.03
CA CYS A 30 8.36 -0.97 5.81
C CYS A 30 6.89 -0.71 6.12
N ASP A 31 6.61 -0.06 7.24
CA ASP A 31 5.26 0.31 7.65
C ASP A 31 4.80 1.56 6.90
N VAL A 32 3.87 1.39 5.95
CA VAL A 32 3.33 2.47 5.11
C VAL A 32 1.99 3.01 5.63
N ARG A 33 1.54 2.62 6.82
CA ARG A 33 0.33 3.16 7.45
C ARG A 33 0.55 4.60 7.89
N SER A 34 -0.32 5.51 7.51
CA SER A 34 -0.25 6.91 7.97
C SER A 34 -0.29 7.05 9.50
N ARG A 35 -0.99 6.14 10.18
CA ARG A 35 -1.12 6.09 11.63
C ARG A 35 -0.84 4.68 12.14
N PRO A 36 0.40 4.39 12.60
CA PRO A 36 0.82 3.06 13.07
C PRO A 36 0.33 2.79 14.51
N TYR A 37 -0.98 2.91 14.70
CA TYR A 37 -1.65 2.66 15.96
C TYR A 37 -2.96 1.91 15.71
N SER A 38 -3.23 0.89 16.52
CA SER A 38 -4.48 0.14 16.47
C SER A 38 -5.07 -0.03 17.88
N ARG A 39 -6.37 0.29 18.03
CA ARG A 39 -7.11 0.02 19.26
C ARG A 39 -7.45 -1.47 19.42
N TYR A 40 -7.66 -2.16 18.29
CA TYR A 40 -8.15 -3.54 18.26
C TYR A 40 -7.01 -4.56 18.16
N ALA A 41 -5.88 -4.17 17.59
CA ALA A 41 -4.72 -5.01 17.38
C ALA A 41 -3.47 -4.27 17.90
N GLN A 42 -3.38 -4.14 19.22
CA GLN A 42 -2.34 -3.33 19.90
C GLN A 42 -0.93 -3.85 19.63
N GLN A 43 -0.77 -5.17 19.37
CA GLN A 43 0.49 -5.78 18.95
C GLN A 43 1.07 -5.17 17.66
N TYR A 44 0.22 -4.54 16.83
CA TYR A 44 0.62 -3.84 15.61
C TYR A 44 0.78 -2.32 15.79
N SER A 45 0.66 -1.80 17.00
CA SER A 45 1.09 -0.43 17.27
C SER A 45 2.62 -0.33 17.15
N SER A 46 3.13 0.83 16.76
CA SER A 46 4.52 1.04 16.32
C SER A 46 5.56 0.42 17.25
N GLU A 47 5.52 0.72 18.56
CA GLU A 47 6.52 0.23 19.51
C GLU A 47 6.42 -1.29 19.81
N PRO A 48 5.23 -1.87 20.10
CA PRO A 48 5.11 -3.32 20.22
C PRO A 48 5.58 -4.07 18.98
N LEU A 49 5.16 -3.63 17.79
CA LEU A 49 5.55 -4.25 16.53
C LEU A 49 7.07 -4.18 16.30
N LYS A 50 7.67 -3.01 16.51
CA LYS A 50 9.12 -2.81 16.39
C LYS A 50 9.91 -3.74 17.30
N ASN A 51 9.46 -3.91 18.56
CA ASN A 51 10.12 -4.80 19.53
C ASN A 51 9.98 -6.28 19.10
N ALA A 52 8.81 -6.71 18.65
CA ALA A 52 8.59 -8.07 18.16
C ALA A 52 9.44 -8.39 16.93
N LEU A 53 9.51 -7.47 15.96
CA LEU A 53 10.34 -7.61 14.77
C LEU A 53 11.84 -7.63 15.09
N ALA A 54 12.29 -6.78 16.03
CA ALA A 54 13.69 -6.76 16.45
C ALA A 54 14.10 -8.10 17.11
N ALA A 55 13.20 -8.73 17.90
CA ALA A 55 13.45 -10.05 18.47
C ALA A 55 13.50 -11.16 17.42
N ALA A 56 12.97 -10.91 16.22
CA ALA A 56 12.97 -11.81 15.07
C ALA A 56 14.02 -11.42 14.00
N ASP A 57 15.00 -10.56 14.32
CA ASP A 57 16.03 -10.06 13.40
C ASP A 57 15.48 -9.38 12.13
N ILE A 58 14.28 -8.80 12.21
CA ILE A 58 13.65 -8.03 11.13
C ILE A 58 13.71 -6.54 11.45
N ALA A 59 14.29 -5.75 10.56
CA ALA A 59 14.34 -4.29 10.71
C ALA A 59 12.94 -3.66 10.52
N TYR A 60 12.53 -2.77 11.44
CA TYR A 60 11.30 -1.99 11.30
C TYR A 60 11.61 -0.59 10.79
N ILE A 61 11.01 -0.19 9.68
CA ILE A 61 11.15 1.13 9.07
C ILE A 61 9.77 1.78 8.93
N PHE A 62 9.56 2.89 9.61
CA PHE A 62 8.34 3.69 9.45
C PHE A 62 8.47 4.61 8.23
N LEU A 63 7.56 4.44 7.27
CA LEU A 63 7.44 5.25 6.05
C LEU A 63 6.04 5.84 5.89
N GLY A 64 5.22 5.81 6.92
CA GLY A 64 3.84 6.27 6.86
C GLY A 64 3.68 7.78 6.71
N LYS A 65 4.73 8.58 6.98
CA LYS A 65 4.74 10.00 6.66
C LYS A 65 4.84 10.23 5.16
N GLU A 66 5.74 9.47 4.52
CA GLU A 66 6.04 9.60 3.10
C GLU A 66 4.99 8.86 2.23
N LEU A 67 4.65 7.63 2.62
CA LEU A 67 3.89 6.70 1.78
C LEU A 67 2.47 6.40 2.29
N GLY A 68 2.07 7.03 3.37
CA GLY A 68 0.73 6.85 3.94
C GLY A 68 -0.36 7.46 3.05
N ALA A 69 -1.56 6.84 3.08
CA ALA A 69 -2.69 7.26 2.25
C ALA A 69 -3.41 8.53 2.74
N ARG A 70 -2.92 9.21 3.79
CA ARG A 70 -3.51 10.44 4.34
C ARG A 70 -2.53 11.58 4.14
N SER A 71 -2.72 12.35 3.07
CA SER A 71 -1.90 13.53 2.79
C SER A 71 -2.28 14.70 3.68
N GLU A 72 -1.30 15.50 4.08
CA GLU A 72 -1.53 16.82 4.70
C GLU A 72 -1.77 17.91 3.64
N ASN A 73 -1.50 17.64 2.36
CA ASN A 73 -1.71 18.57 1.27
C ASN A 73 -3.17 18.52 0.77
N PRO A 74 -3.98 19.57 0.95
CA PRO A 74 -5.36 19.61 0.46
C PRO A 74 -5.49 19.39 -1.05
N ALA A 75 -4.47 19.74 -1.83
CA ALA A 75 -4.47 19.53 -3.28
C ALA A 75 -4.53 18.03 -3.67
N CYS A 76 -4.18 17.13 -2.76
CA CYS A 76 -4.32 15.69 -2.96
C CYS A 76 -5.77 15.20 -2.83
N TYR A 77 -6.70 16.05 -2.42
CA TYR A 77 -8.10 15.67 -2.19
C TYR A 77 -9.01 16.14 -3.33
N LYS A 78 -10.12 15.44 -3.50
CA LYS A 78 -11.26 15.83 -4.32
C LYS A 78 -12.52 15.37 -3.57
N HIS A 79 -13.41 16.32 -3.26
CA HIS A 79 -14.61 16.08 -2.43
C HIS A 79 -14.29 15.36 -1.10
N GLY A 80 -13.21 15.80 -0.44
CA GLY A 80 -12.72 15.22 0.81
C GLY A 80 -12.06 13.85 0.66
N ARG A 81 -11.94 13.27 -0.54
CA ARG A 81 -11.32 11.96 -0.78
C ARG A 81 -9.94 12.09 -1.42
N VAL A 82 -8.97 11.35 -0.86
CA VAL A 82 -7.60 11.31 -1.41
C VAL A 82 -7.60 10.76 -2.82
N GLN A 83 -6.90 11.46 -3.71
CA GLN A 83 -6.65 11.04 -5.09
C GLN A 83 -5.24 10.45 -5.19
N TYR A 84 -5.13 9.13 -5.34
CA TYR A 84 -3.83 8.45 -5.40
C TYR A 84 -2.95 8.96 -6.55
N SER A 85 -3.54 9.34 -7.68
CA SER A 85 -2.82 9.92 -8.81
C SER A 85 -2.18 11.29 -8.53
N ARG A 86 -2.71 12.03 -7.53
CA ARG A 86 -2.12 13.29 -7.05
C ARG A 86 -1.08 13.03 -5.98
N LEU A 87 -1.42 12.16 -5.02
CA LEU A 87 -0.52 11.79 -3.92
C LEU A 87 0.79 11.16 -4.43
N ALA A 88 0.72 10.32 -5.46
CA ALA A 88 1.89 9.73 -6.12
C ALA A 88 2.88 10.74 -6.72
N LYS A 89 2.46 11.99 -6.91
CA LYS A 89 3.31 13.09 -7.46
C LYS A 89 3.91 13.98 -6.38
N GLU A 90 3.51 13.81 -5.13
CA GLU A 90 4.05 14.60 -4.01
C GLU A 90 5.54 14.33 -3.83
N PRO A 91 6.36 15.38 -3.63
CA PRO A 91 7.80 15.21 -3.42
C PRO A 91 8.12 14.24 -2.28
N MET A 92 7.40 14.33 -1.16
CA MET A 92 7.57 13.45 -0.01
C MET A 92 7.27 11.99 -0.35
N PHE A 93 6.25 11.72 -1.18
CA PHE A 93 5.94 10.37 -1.64
C PHE A 93 7.06 9.81 -2.51
N LEU A 94 7.58 10.60 -3.44
CA LEU A 94 8.70 10.20 -4.30
C LEU A 94 9.99 9.94 -3.49
N GLU A 95 10.25 10.73 -2.45
CA GLU A 95 11.34 10.48 -1.50
C GLU A 95 11.15 9.13 -0.78
N GLY A 96 9.92 8.79 -0.38
CA GLY A 96 9.59 7.52 0.22
C GLY A 96 9.87 6.34 -0.72
N ILE A 97 9.47 6.43 -1.99
CA ILE A 97 9.78 5.44 -3.04
C ILE A 97 11.30 5.27 -3.20
N ASP A 98 12.05 6.37 -3.31
CA ASP A 98 13.50 6.35 -3.44
C ASP A 98 14.20 5.72 -2.21
N ARG A 99 13.69 5.96 -0.99
CA ARG A 99 14.17 5.30 0.24
C ARG A 99 13.98 3.78 0.19
N ILE A 100 12.84 3.29 -0.31
CA ILE A 100 12.61 1.86 -0.50
C ILE A 100 13.62 1.28 -1.49
N ILE A 101 13.76 1.90 -2.67
CA ILE A 101 14.68 1.46 -3.72
C ILE A 101 16.13 1.38 -3.20
N LYS A 102 16.56 2.38 -2.43
CA LYS A 102 17.87 2.36 -1.78
C LYS A 102 18.00 1.24 -0.75
N GLY A 103 16.94 0.99 0.02
CA GLY A 103 16.88 -0.07 1.04
C GLY A 103 17.00 -1.48 0.46
N MET A 104 16.49 -1.73 -0.75
CA MET A 104 16.57 -3.02 -1.45
C MET A 104 18.00 -3.52 -1.69
N LYS A 105 18.98 -2.62 -1.66
CA LYS A 105 20.41 -3.00 -1.80
C LYS A 105 20.92 -3.80 -0.60
N ARG A 106 20.24 -3.71 0.56
CA ARG A 106 20.67 -4.32 1.82
C ARG A 106 19.63 -5.27 2.42
N TYR A 107 18.37 -5.08 2.09
CA TYR A 107 17.25 -5.76 2.74
C TYR A 107 16.34 -6.43 1.72
N ARG A 108 15.77 -7.56 2.11
CA ARG A 108 14.59 -8.13 1.49
C ARG A 108 13.38 -7.49 2.15
N ILE A 109 12.72 -6.58 1.44
CA ILE A 109 11.73 -5.65 2.00
C ILE A 109 10.31 -6.19 1.80
N SER A 110 9.48 -6.09 2.84
CA SER A 110 8.02 -6.17 2.71
C SER A 110 7.37 -4.85 3.14
N LEU A 111 6.46 -4.34 2.31
CA LEU A 111 5.58 -3.21 2.64
C LEU A 111 4.44 -3.72 3.52
N MET A 112 4.13 -3.05 4.61
CA MET A 112 3.05 -3.48 5.50
C MET A 112 1.96 -2.42 5.64
N CYS A 113 0.71 -2.88 5.56
CA CYS A 113 -0.47 -2.11 5.94
C CYS A 113 -1.46 -2.97 6.74
N SER A 114 -2.64 -2.42 7.08
CA SER A 114 -3.62 -3.09 7.94
C SER A 114 -4.48 -4.09 7.19
N GLU A 115 -4.92 -3.76 5.99
CA GLU A 115 -5.92 -4.49 5.21
C GLU A 115 -5.40 -5.87 4.82
N LYS A 116 -6.27 -6.89 4.91
CA LYS A 116 -5.94 -8.27 4.55
C LYS A 116 -5.66 -8.40 3.05
N ASP A 117 -6.62 -8.00 2.23
CA ASP A 117 -6.51 -8.10 0.77
C ASP A 117 -5.72 -6.91 0.21
N PRO A 118 -4.67 -7.15 -0.61
CA PRO A 118 -3.92 -6.07 -1.24
C PRO A 118 -4.78 -5.21 -2.17
N ILE A 119 -5.83 -5.74 -2.80
CA ILE A 119 -6.70 -4.99 -3.71
C ILE A 119 -7.52 -3.91 -3.01
N ASP A 120 -7.72 -4.03 -1.70
CA ASP A 120 -8.45 -3.08 -0.88
C ASP A 120 -7.53 -2.14 -0.09
N CYS A 121 -6.26 -2.03 -0.52
CA CYS A 121 -5.25 -1.34 0.25
C CYS A 121 -4.35 -0.42 -0.58
N HIS A 122 -4.08 0.76 -0.03
CA HIS A 122 -3.14 1.70 -0.65
C HIS A 122 -1.71 1.14 -0.80
N ARG A 123 -1.29 0.16 0.02
CA ARG A 123 0.02 -0.48 -0.15
C ARG A 123 0.18 -1.10 -1.55
N ALA A 124 -0.90 -1.67 -2.12
CA ALA A 124 -0.89 -2.23 -3.46
C ALA A 124 -1.29 -1.18 -4.52
N LEU A 125 -2.45 -0.52 -4.32
CA LEU A 125 -3.03 0.38 -5.32
C LEU A 125 -2.26 1.69 -5.54
N LEU A 126 -1.41 2.07 -4.58
CA LEU A 126 -0.60 3.28 -4.66
C LEU A 126 0.90 2.96 -4.60
N VAL A 127 1.40 2.40 -3.49
CA VAL A 127 2.84 2.25 -3.26
C VAL A 127 3.45 1.18 -4.15
N SER A 128 2.88 -0.04 -4.15
CA SER A 128 3.38 -1.14 -4.99
C SER A 128 3.24 -0.82 -6.47
N ARG A 129 2.14 -0.20 -6.89
CA ARG A 129 1.95 0.26 -8.26
C ARG A 129 3.09 1.17 -8.73
N GLN A 130 3.46 2.18 -7.93
CA GLN A 130 4.54 3.10 -8.30
C GLN A 130 5.90 2.40 -8.39
N LEU A 131 6.19 1.45 -7.51
CA LEU A 131 7.40 0.64 -7.58
C LEU A 131 7.37 -0.28 -8.80
N PHE A 132 6.24 -0.92 -9.09
CA PHE A 132 6.06 -1.79 -10.25
C PHE A 132 6.25 -1.04 -11.58
N GLU A 133 5.75 0.19 -11.69
CA GLU A 133 5.94 1.05 -12.86
C GLU A 133 7.43 1.41 -13.10
N THR A 134 8.31 1.27 -12.08
CA THR A 134 9.77 1.40 -12.24
C THR A 134 10.48 0.11 -12.68
N GLY A 135 9.75 -0.99 -12.90
CA GLY A 135 10.28 -2.28 -13.31
C GLY A 135 10.71 -3.18 -12.13
N ILE A 136 10.30 -2.86 -10.90
CA ILE A 136 10.51 -3.70 -9.73
C ILE A 136 9.38 -4.74 -9.66
N GLN A 137 9.74 -6.01 -9.48
CA GLN A 137 8.77 -7.08 -9.27
C GLN A 137 8.15 -6.95 -7.87
N ILE A 138 6.83 -7.14 -7.80
CA ILE A 138 6.11 -7.08 -6.52
C ILE A 138 5.36 -8.39 -6.30
N SER A 139 5.54 -8.97 -5.11
CA SER A 139 4.83 -10.16 -4.65
C SER A 139 4.03 -9.85 -3.39
N HIS A 140 2.73 -10.07 -3.42
CA HIS A 140 1.85 -9.87 -2.28
C HIS A 140 1.75 -11.15 -1.47
N ILE A 141 2.22 -11.14 -0.23
CA ILE A 141 2.07 -12.25 0.72
C ILE A 141 0.62 -12.25 1.20
N LEU A 142 -0.10 -13.31 0.91
CA LEU A 142 -1.48 -13.51 1.32
C LEU A 142 -1.57 -14.16 2.70
N ALA A 143 -2.76 -14.18 3.30
CA ALA A 143 -2.97 -14.67 4.65
C ALA A 143 -2.69 -16.18 4.83
N ASP A 144 -2.74 -16.95 3.74
CA ASP A 144 -2.42 -18.38 3.68
C ASP A 144 -0.97 -18.66 3.30
N SER A 145 -0.12 -17.64 3.32
CA SER A 145 1.29 -17.67 2.91
C SER A 145 1.55 -17.80 1.41
N SER A 146 0.54 -17.93 0.57
CA SER A 146 0.73 -17.90 -0.88
C SER A 146 1.17 -16.52 -1.37
N LEU A 147 1.76 -16.48 -2.55
CA LEU A 147 2.16 -15.23 -3.21
C LEU A 147 1.23 -14.95 -4.38
N GLU A 148 0.77 -13.71 -4.47
CA GLU A 148 0.10 -13.16 -5.64
C GLU A 148 1.06 -12.17 -6.32
N SER A 149 1.37 -12.34 -7.60
CA SER A 149 2.15 -11.35 -8.35
C SER A 149 1.36 -10.07 -8.55
N HIS A 150 2.04 -8.95 -8.79
CA HIS A 150 1.32 -7.69 -9.06
C HIS A 150 0.55 -7.74 -10.39
N GLU A 151 1.04 -8.50 -11.36
CA GLU A 151 0.35 -8.78 -12.63
C GLU A 151 -0.96 -9.57 -12.40
N ASP A 152 -0.93 -10.57 -11.52
CA ASP A 152 -2.13 -11.34 -11.16
C ASP A 152 -3.12 -10.47 -10.39
N LEU A 153 -2.62 -9.61 -9.49
CA LEU A 153 -3.44 -8.60 -8.81
C LEU A 153 -4.10 -7.65 -9.82
N GLU A 154 -3.39 -7.18 -10.84
CA GLU A 154 -3.97 -6.33 -11.89
C GLU A 154 -5.05 -7.07 -12.69
N SER A 155 -4.85 -8.35 -13.02
CA SER A 155 -5.87 -9.17 -13.69
C SER A 155 -7.11 -9.34 -12.80
N ARG A 156 -6.92 -9.58 -11.50
CA ARG A 156 -8.00 -9.63 -10.52
C ARG A 156 -8.70 -8.26 -10.35
N LEU A 157 -7.94 -7.17 -10.42
CA LEU A 157 -8.46 -5.80 -10.35
C LEU A 157 -9.39 -5.50 -11.54
N LEU A 158 -8.98 -5.87 -12.75
CA LEU A 158 -9.83 -5.77 -13.94
C LEU A 158 -11.15 -6.53 -13.77
N ALA A 159 -11.08 -7.78 -13.30
CA ALA A 159 -12.25 -8.60 -13.05
C ALA A 159 -13.21 -7.97 -12.01
N VAL A 160 -12.70 -7.46 -10.89
CA VAL A 160 -13.48 -6.80 -9.83
C VAL A 160 -14.12 -5.51 -10.34
N CYS A 161 -13.43 -4.77 -11.19
CA CYS A 161 -13.92 -3.54 -11.81
C CYS A 161 -14.79 -3.79 -13.05
N LYS A 162 -14.90 -5.05 -13.50
CA LYS A 162 -15.67 -5.49 -14.69
C LYS A 162 -15.13 -4.87 -15.99
N PHE A 163 -13.84 -4.69 -16.09
CA PHE A 163 -13.16 -4.30 -17.31
C PHE A 163 -12.66 -5.53 -18.07
N PRO A 164 -12.64 -5.50 -19.42
CA PRO A 164 -12.02 -6.53 -20.23
C PRO A 164 -10.49 -6.43 -20.20
N GLU A 165 -9.81 -7.50 -20.65
CA GLU A 165 -8.34 -7.49 -20.83
C GLU A 165 -7.89 -6.62 -22.02
N GLY A 166 -8.79 -6.11 -22.82
CA GLY A 166 -8.61 -5.24 -23.94
C GLY A 166 -9.81 -5.27 -24.88
N ASP A 167 -9.92 -4.28 -25.74
CA ASP A 167 -10.92 -4.25 -26.82
C ASP A 167 -10.31 -3.65 -28.11
N MET A 168 -11.15 -3.30 -29.09
CA MET A 168 -10.69 -2.74 -30.37
C MET A 168 -10.08 -1.34 -30.25
N PHE A 169 -10.34 -0.61 -29.15
CA PHE A 169 -9.98 0.80 -28.97
C PHE A 169 -9.01 1.02 -27.82
N ASN A 170 -9.05 0.17 -26.78
CA ASN A 170 -8.29 0.32 -25.55
C ASN A 170 -7.44 -0.92 -25.30
N SER A 171 -6.20 -0.69 -24.91
CA SER A 171 -5.29 -1.75 -24.48
C SER A 171 -5.60 -2.23 -23.05
N ARG A 172 -5.07 -3.39 -22.67
CA ARG A 172 -5.09 -3.85 -21.26
C ARG A 172 -4.58 -2.77 -20.31
N LYS A 173 -3.52 -2.06 -20.69
CA LYS A 173 -2.91 -1.01 -19.88
C LYS A 173 -3.87 0.15 -19.60
N ASP A 174 -4.71 0.52 -20.57
CA ASP A 174 -5.70 1.59 -20.40
C ASP A 174 -6.76 1.18 -19.39
N PHE A 175 -7.31 -0.04 -19.52
CA PHE A 175 -8.28 -0.58 -18.56
C PHE A 175 -7.71 -0.79 -17.16
N VAL A 176 -6.46 -1.23 -17.04
CA VAL A 176 -5.76 -1.33 -15.75
C VAL A 176 -5.65 0.06 -15.11
N ALA A 177 -5.29 1.09 -15.86
CA ALA A 177 -5.20 2.45 -15.33
C ALA A 177 -6.56 2.96 -14.82
N GLU A 178 -7.66 2.69 -15.56
CA GLU A 178 -9.02 3.02 -15.14
C GLU A 178 -9.46 2.21 -13.90
N ALA A 179 -9.11 0.93 -13.84
CA ALA A 179 -9.42 0.07 -12.70
C ALA A 179 -8.74 0.54 -11.42
N TYR A 180 -7.49 1.00 -11.50
CA TYR A 180 -6.81 1.62 -10.36
C TYR A 180 -7.49 2.90 -9.87
N VAL A 181 -7.98 3.73 -10.79
CA VAL A 181 -8.74 4.94 -10.41
C VAL A 181 -10.03 4.53 -9.70
N LEU A 182 -10.80 3.64 -10.31
CA LEU A 182 -12.10 3.20 -9.78
C LEU A 182 -11.97 2.53 -8.41
N GLN A 183 -11.02 1.59 -8.25
CA GLN A 183 -10.79 0.91 -6.98
C GLN A 183 -10.17 1.87 -5.95
N GLY A 184 -9.26 2.74 -6.38
CA GLY A 184 -8.71 3.77 -5.52
C GLY A 184 -9.79 4.68 -4.94
N GLU A 185 -10.77 5.09 -5.72
CA GLU A 185 -11.92 5.87 -5.23
C GLU A 185 -12.78 5.12 -4.20
N ARG A 186 -12.87 3.79 -4.30
CA ARG A 186 -13.63 2.97 -3.33
C ARG A 186 -12.94 2.86 -1.98
N VAL A 187 -11.60 2.75 -1.98
CA VAL A 187 -10.83 2.41 -0.77
C VAL A 187 -10.05 3.59 -0.18
N ALA A 188 -9.88 4.69 -0.93
CA ALA A 188 -9.11 5.84 -0.47
C ALA A 188 -9.72 6.50 0.76
N TYR A 189 -8.84 7.01 1.61
CA TYR A 189 -9.23 7.76 2.80
C TYR A 189 -10.15 8.93 2.45
N GLN A 190 -11.24 9.05 3.22
CA GLN A 190 -12.19 10.14 3.17
C GLN A 190 -12.02 11.02 4.40
N ASP A 191 -11.83 12.33 4.19
CA ASP A 191 -11.84 13.33 5.24
C ASP A 191 -13.20 14.03 5.26
N ASP A 192 -13.99 13.75 6.29
CA ASP A 192 -15.33 14.28 6.43
C ASP A 192 -15.35 15.81 6.68
N ALA A 193 -14.29 16.38 7.23
CA ALA A 193 -14.17 17.82 7.43
C ALA A 193 -14.02 18.54 6.08
N MET A 194 -13.11 18.05 5.23
CA MET A 194 -12.91 18.61 3.88
C MET A 194 -14.13 18.42 2.97
N SER A 195 -14.90 17.34 3.16
CA SER A 195 -16.12 17.09 2.38
C SER A 195 -17.22 18.13 2.65
N ARG A 196 -17.26 18.72 3.84
CA ARG A 196 -18.27 19.70 4.25
C ARG A 196 -17.95 21.12 3.76
N GLU A 197 -16.67 21.47 3.67
CA GLU A 197 -16.24 22.81 3.22
C GLU A 197 -16.56 23.06 1.74
N GLU A 198 -16.50 22.03 0.88
CA GLU A 198 -16.87 22.17 -0.54
C GLU A 198 -18.38 22.29 -0.77
N THR A 199 -19.22 21.84 0.16
CA THR A 199 -20.69 21.92 0.04
C THR A 199 -21.29 23.25 0.50
N PHE A 200 -20.53 24.04 1.26
CA PHE A 200 -20.94 25.38 1.72
C PHE A 200 -19.79 26.36 1.49
N PRO A 201 -19.64 26.93 0.27
CA PRO A 201 -18.72 28.04 0.10
C PRO A 201 -19.20 29.17 1.02
N VAL A 202 -18.33 29.54 1.97
CA VAL A 202 -18.58 30.71 2.85
C VAL A 202 -18.68 31.94 1.95
N PRO A 203 -19.73 32.77 2.11
CA PRO A 203 -19.97 33.96 1.29
C PRO A 203 -18.87 35.01 1.40
#